data_05e3caa11f2380081305ccef5a4680c8
#
_entry.id   05e3caa11f2380081305ccef5a4680c8
#
_cell.length_a   1.000
_cell.length_b   1.000
_cell.length_c   1.000
_cell.angle_alpha   90.00
_cell.angle_beta   90.00
_cell.angle_gamma   90.00
#
_symmetry.space_group_name_H-M   'P 1'
#
loop_
_entity.id
_entity.type
_entity.pdbx_description
1 polymer ?
#
loop_
_entity_poly.entity_id
_entity_poly.type
_entity_poly.pdbx_seq_one_letter_code
_entity_poly.pdbx_strand_id
1 'polypeptide(L)'
;MSSLYIVIPAYNESANIERTIDQWYPVVERHNDEGKSRLVIINDGSKDHTYQLLQKCAASRPLLIPLDKPNGGHGPTVLYGYRYAIQNHADYIFQTDSDGQTNPDEFEPFWNQRGRYDAVIGTRSVRGDGKSRKFVENVVCFLLRMIFGVKVSDANAPYRLMKTDLVAKYIGKLPEDFNIPNIMFTTYFVHYKEKVKFIRR
;
A
#
# COMPACT_ATOMS: atom_id res chain seq x y z
N MET A 1 5.30 -17.42 -12.95
CA MET A 1 5.97 -16.53 -11.97
C MET A 1 5.14 -15.27 -11.87
N SER A 2 5.19 -14.57 -10.74
CA SER A 2 4.21 -13.50 -10.48
C SER A 2 4.89 -12.15 -10.36
N SER A 3 4.39 -11.13 -11.06
CA SER A 3 4.89 -9.76 -10.97
C SER A 3 4.39 -9.07 -9.70
N LEU A 4 5.26 -8.28 -9.06
CA LEU A 4 5.01 -7.53 -7.84
C LEU A 4 5.15 -6.03 -8.11
N TYR A 5 4.11 -5.26 -7.82
CA TYR A 5 4.18 -3.81 -7.78
C TYR A 5 4.12 -3.33 -6.34
N ILE A 6 5.22 -2.74 -5.85
CA ILE A 6 5.26 -2.07 -4.55
C ILE A 6 4.82 -0.62 -4.77
N VAL A 7 3.71 -0.24 -4.17
CA VAL A 7 3.09 1.08 -4.30
C VAL A 7 3.33 1.89 -3.04
N ILE A 8 3.99 3.04 -3.18
CA ILE A 8 4.35 3.93 -2.07
C ILE A 8 3.90 5.36 -2.40
N PRO A 9 2.92 5.92 -1.69
CA PRO A 9 2.59 7.34 -1.78
C PRO A 9 3.65 8.18 -1.05
N ALA A 10 4.03 9.32 -1.60
CA ALA A 10 5.01 10.24 -1.03
C ALA A 10 4.56 11.71 -1.15
N TYR A 11 4.64 12.45 -0.06
CA TYR A 11 4.37 13.89 -0.03
C TYR A 11 5.31 14.60 0.94
N ASN A 12 6.18 15.48 0.42
CA ASN A 12 7.20 16.21 1.18
C ASN A 12 8.12 15.26 1.98
N GLU A 13 8.65 14.25 1.31
CA GLU A 13 9.49 13.20 1.90
C GLU A 13 10.97 13.32 1.44
N SER A 14 11.43 14.50 1.05
CA SER A 14 12.82 14.69 0.55
C SER A 14 13.88 14.19 1.52
N ALA A 15 13.63 14.20 2.82
CA ALA A 15 14.54 13.70 3.84
C ALA A 15 14.60 12.15 3.92
N ASN A 16 13.56 11.45 3.48
CA ASN A 16 13.40 10.00 3.67
C ASN A 16 13.38 9.20 2.36
N ILE A 17 13.11 9.86 1.23
CA ILE A 17 12.75 9.15 -0.01
C ILE A 17 13.88 8.29 -0.56
N GLU A 18 15.14 8.76 -0.53
CA GLU A 18 16.29 7.97 -1.00
C GLU A 18 16.46 6.72 -0.13
N ARG A 19 16.34 6.86 1.21
CA ARG A 19 16.38 5.72 2.14
C ARG A 19 15.23 4.74 1.87
N THR A 20 14.03 5.23 1.63
CA THR A 20 12.88 4.39 1.30
C THR A 20 13.13 3.58 0.03
N ILE A 21 13.70 4.21 -1.00
CA ILE A 21 14.08 3.52 -2.24
C ILE A 21 15.13 2.45 -1.95
N ASP A 22 16.20 2.78 -1.23
CA ASP A 22 17.30 1.84 -0.92
C ASP A 22 16.82 0.65 -0.11
N GLN A 23 15.80 0.81 0.71
CA GLN A 23 15.19 -0.26 1.49
C GLN A 23 14.26 -1.16 0.66
N TRP A 24 13.44 -0.60 -0.23
CA TRP A 24 12.41 -1.35 -0.94
C TRP A 24 12.83 -1.83 -2.34
N TYR A 25 13.82 -1.19 -2.96
CA TYR A 25 14.28 -1.59 -4.29
C TYR A 25 14.86 -3.02 -4.32
N PRO A 26 15.68 -3.46 -3.33
CA PRO A 26 16.17 -4.84 -3.29
C PRO A 26 15.05 -5.88 -3.13
N VAL A 27 13.92 -5.52 -2.51
CA VAL A 27 12.75 -6.42 -2.42
C VAL A 27 12.16 -6.65 -3.82
N VAL A 28 11.99 -5.57 -4.60
CA VAL A 28 11.50 -5.70 -5.99
C VAL A 28 12.48 -6.49 -6.85
N GLU A 29 13.78 -6.25 -6.73
CA GLU A 29 14.81 -7.00 -7.49
C GLU A 29 14.73 -8.50 -7.20
N ARG A 30 14.59 -8.88 -5.94
CA ARG A 30 14.48 -10.28 -5.50
C ARG A 30 13.25 -10.99 -6.05
N HIS A 31 12.16 -10.25 -6.25
CA HIS A 31 10.89 -10.77 -6.77
C HIS A 31 10.63 -10.36 -8.22
N ASN A 32 11.69 -10.19 -9.02
CA ASN A 32 11.60 -9.74 -10.41
C ASN A 32 12.02 -10.82 -11.41
N ASP A 33 11.48 -12.02 -11.31
CA ASP A 33 11.87 -13.19 -12.11
C ASP A 33 11.75 -12.98 -13.63
N GLU A 34 10.82 -12.14 -14.10
CA GLU A 34 10.57 -11.90 -15.54
C GLU A 34 10.77 -10.44 -15.97
N GLY A 35 11.41 -9.63 -15.15
CA GLY A 35 11.60 -8.20 -15.45
C GLY A 35 10.34 -7.35 -15.34
N LYS A 36 9.24 -7.89 -14.78
CA LYS A 36 7.93 -7.22 -14.74
C LYS A 36 7.59 -6.53 -13.42
N SER A 37 8.32 -6.84 -12.33
CA SER A 37 8.07 -6.21 -11.03
C SER A 37 8.57 -4.77 -10.98
N ARG A 38 7.90 -3.91 -10.20
CA ARG A 38 8.21 -2.48 -10.12
C ARG A 38 8.07 -1.94 -8.70
N LEU A 39 8.96 -1.00 -8.37
CA LEU A 39 8.79 -0.08 -7.25
C LEU A 39 8.14 1.19 -7.77
N VAL A 40 6.88 1.40 -7.45
CA VAL A 40 6.08 2.55 -7.92
C VAL A 40 5.96 3.54 -6.79
N ILE A 41 6.62 4.68 -6.89
CA ILE A 41 6.53 5.76 -5.90
C ILE A 41 5.80 6.94 -6.52
N ILE A 42 4.72 7.37 -5.88
CA ILE A 42 3.85 8.41 -6.38
C ILE A 42 4.07 9.69 -5.58
N ASN A 43 4.65 10.69 -6.23
CA ASN A 43 4.73 12.03 -5.69
C ASN A 43 3.34 12.69 -5.76
N ASP A 44 2.80 13.06 -4.60
CA ASP A 44 1.49 13.73 -4.47
C ASP A 44 1.64 15.26 -4.48
N GLY A 45 2.29 15.80 -5.51
CA GLY A 45 2.48 17.24 -5.67
C GLY A 45 3.29 17.86 -4.53
N SER A 46 4.42 17.25 -4.17
CA SER A 46 5.34 17.75 -3.13
C SER A 46 5.83 19.15 -3.47
N LYS A 47 6.04 19.95 -2.43
CA LYS A 47 6.57 21.32 -2.52
C LYS A 47 8.08 21.39 -2.28
N ASP A 48 8.67 20.29 -1.84
CA ASP A 48 10.10 20.10 -1.61
C ASP A 48 10.77 19.37 -2.78
N HIS A 49 11.98 18.87 -2.59
CA HIS A 49 12.76 18.18 -3.62
C HIS A 49 12.42 16.70 -3.78
N THR A 50 11.31 16.21 -3.22
CA THR A 50 10.95 14.77 -3.26
C THR A 50 10.94 14.23 -4.69
N TYR A 51 10.24 14.91 -5.62
CA TYR A 51 10.14 14.40 -7.00
C TYR A 51 11.44 14.44 -7.76
N GLN A 52 12.25 15.48 -7.60
CA GLN A 52 13.58 15.58 -8.21
C GLN A 52 14.51 14.44 -7.76
N LEU A 53 14.45 14.09 -6.46
CA LEU A 53 15.22 12.96 -5.91
C LEU A 53 14.73 11.63 -6.48
N LEU A 54 13.41 11.44 -6.61
CA LEU A 54 12.82 10.26 -7.24
C LEU A 54 13.32 10.09 -8.69
N GLN A 55 13.28 11.15 -9.49
CA GLN A 55 13.76 11.12 -10.88
C GLN A 55 15.27 10.79 -10.95
N LYS A 56 16.07 11.42 -10.10
CA LYS A 56 17.51 11.14 -10.00
C LYS A 56 17.79 9.68 -9.66
N CYS A 57 17.06 9.13 -8.68
CA CYS A 57 17.21 7.73 -8.29
C CYS A 57 16.78 6.77 -9.41
N ALA A 58 15.72 7.09 -10.15
CA ALA A 58 15.20 6.26 -11.24
C ALA A 58 16.19 6.14 -12.42
N ALA A 59 17.04 7.14 -12.65
CA ALA A 59 18.04 7.12 -13.71
C ALA A 59 19.01 5.92 -13.63
N SER A 60 19.26 5.40 -12.43
CA SER A 60 20.15 4.24 -12.20
C SER A 60 19.41 2.98 -11.72
N ARG A 61 18.07 3.03 -11.59
CA ARG A 61 17.23 1.96 -11.03
C ARG A 61 16.05 1.67 -11.96
N PRO A 62 16.22 0.79 -12.97
CA PRO A 62 15.23 0.58 -14.03
C PRO A 62 13.89 -0.01 -13.54
N LEU A 63 13.83 -0.58 -12.34
CA LEU A 63 12.59 -1.08 -11.75
C LEU A 63 11.85 -0.01 -10.92
N LEU A 64 12.44 1.16 -10.69
CA LEU A 64 11.81 2.29 -10.02
C LEU A 64 11.02 3.12 -11.02
N ILE A 65 9.74 3.30 -10.74
CA ILE A 65 8.81 4.11 -11.53
C ILE A 65 8.40 5.32 -10.68
N PRO A 66 8.96 6.51 -10.95
CA PRO A 66 8.53 7.74 -10.32
C PRO A 66 7.28 8.28 -11.04
N LEU A 67 6.17 8.35 -10.34
CA LEU A 67 4.95 8.98 -10.84
C LEU A 67 4.76 10.34 -10.17
N ASP A 68 4.21 11.30 -10.91
CA ASP A 68 3.87 12.62 -10.41
C ASP A 68 2.41 12.94 -10.66
N LYS A 69 1.75 13.57 -9.69
CA LYS A 69 0.36 14.04 -9.82
C LYS A 69 0.13 15.27 -8.97
N PRO A 70 -0.87 16.11 -9.31
CA PRO A 70 -1.31 17.17 -8.41
C PRO A 70 -1.70 16.63 -7.05
N ASN A 71 -1.44 17.41 -5.98
CA ASN A 71 -1.78 17.00 -4.63
C ASN A 71 -3.28 16.69 -4.49
N GLY A 72 -3.59 15.52 -4.01
CA GLY A 72 -4.95 15.04 -3.77
C GLY A 72 -5.10 14.38 -2.40
N GLY A 73 -4.01 14.23 -1.65
CA GLY A 73 -3.96 13.55 -0.37
C GLY A 73 -3.64 12.06 -0.47
N HIS A 74 -3.38 11.47 0.66
CA HIS A 74 -2.90 10.07 0.78
C HIS A 74 -3.81 9.06 0.08
N GLY A 75 -5.12 9.12 0.33
CA GLY A 75 -6.08 8.15 -0.22
C GLY A 75 -6.14 8.14 -1.75
N PRO A 76 -6.39 9.28 -2.40
CA PRO A 76 -6.36 9.41 -3.85
C PRO A 76 -5.02 8.97 -4.46
N THR A 77 -3.91 9.22 -3.78
CA THR A 77 -2.57 8.82 -4.24
C THR A 77 -2.38 7.31 -4.18
N VAL A 78 -2.86 6.64 -3.13
CA VAL A 78 -2.90 5.17 -3.06
C VAL A 78 -3.77 4.60 -4.19
N LEU A 79 -4.97 5.14 -4.40
CA LEU A 79 -5.85 4.69 -5.49
C LEU A 79 -5.24 4.90 -6.88
N TYR A 80 -4.51 5.99 -7.07
CA TYR A 80 -3.77 6.26 -8.31
C TYR A 80 -2.71 5.17 -8.56
N GLY A 81 -1.92 4.82 -7.56
CA GLY A 81 -0.93 3.75 -7.65
C GLY A 81 -1.56 2.37 -7.91
N TYR A 82 -2.71 2.07 -7.31
CA TYR A 82 -3.44 0.84 -7.59
C TYR A 82 -3.95 0.77 -9.04
N ARG A 83 -4.52 1.86 -9.56
CA ARG A 83 -4.93 1.93 -10.97
C ARG A 83 -3.75 1.75 -11.91
N TYR A 84 -2.62 2.36 -11.60
CA TYR A 84 -1.39 2.18 -12.37
C TYR A 84 -0.96 0.70 -12.41
N ALA A 85 -0.95 0.01 -11.27
CA ALA A 85 -0.60 -1.40 -11.20
C ALA A 85 -1.58 -2.29 -11.99
N ILE A 86 -2.89 -2.01 -11.89
CA ILE A 86 -3.94 -2.71 -12.66
C ILE A 86 -3.74 -2.51 -14.17
N GLN A 87 -3.52 -1.28 -14.63
CA GLN A 87 -3.32 -0.95 -16.04
C GLN A 87 -2.06 -1.59 -16.63
N ASN A 88 -1.05 -1.83 -15.79
CA ASN A 88 0.20 -2.49 -16.19
C ASN A 88 0.21 -4.00 -15.90
N HIS A 89 -0.97 -4.58 -15.63
CA HIS A 89 -1.16 -6.03 -15.47
C HIS A 89 -0.25 -6.67 -14.41
N ALA A 90 -0.02 -5.97 -13.29
CA ALA A 90 0.64 -6.56 -12.14
C ALA A 90 -0.17 -7.75 -11.60
N ASP A 91 0.49 -8.83 -11.14
CA ASP A 91 -0.22 -9.94 -10.49
C ASP A 91 -0.55 -9.60 -9.03
N TYR A 92 0.39 -8.91 -8.36
CA TYR A 92 0.26 -8.51 -6.95
C TYR A 92 0.61 -7.05 -6.73
N ILE A 93 -0.15 -6.41 -5.87
CA ILE A 93 0.10 -5.07 -5.35
C ILE A 93 0.49 -5.20 -3.88
N PHE A 94 1.62 -4.62 -3.52
CA PHE A 94 2.01 -4.42 -2.14
C PHE A 94 2.02 -2.92 -1.83
N GLN A 95 1.25 -2.50 -0.84
CA GLN A 95 1.26 -1.10 -0.38
C GLN A 95 2.09 -0.96 0.89
N THR A 96 2.83 0.13 0.98
CA THR A 96 3.49 0.59 2.20
C THR A 96 3.63 2.12 2.17
N ASP A 97 4.07 2.72 3.27
CA ASP A 97 4.24 4.17 3.40
C ASP A 97 5.71 4.59 3.21
N SER A 98 5.96 5.88 2.90
CA SER A 98 7.28 6.46 2.64
C SER A 98 7.98 7.03 3.88
N ASP A 99 7.35 7.01 5.05
CA ASP A 99 7.80 7.65 6.28
C ASP A 99 8.96 6.92 7.01
N GLY A 100 9.47 5.83 6.42
CA GLY A 100 10.56 5.03 6.98
C GLY A 100 10.17 4.18 8.20
N GLN A 101 8.88 4.12 8.57
CA GLN A 101 8.41 3.30 9.71
C GLN A 101 8.12 1.85 9.33
N THR A 102 8.19 1.51 8.04
CA THR A 102 7.93 0.16 7.55
C THR A 102 9.23 -0.59 7.28
N ASN A 103 9.31 -1.83 7.80
CA ASN A 103 10.50 -2.66 7.65
C ASN A 103 10.33 -3.64 6.48
N PRO A 104 11.20 -3.60 5.44
CA PRO A 104 11.18 -4.56 4.34
C PRO A 104 11.43 -6.01 4.75
N ASP A 105 12.14 -6.27 5.86
CA ASP A 105 12.39 -7.62 6.35
C ASP A 105 11.09 -8.35 6.74
N GLU A 106 10.03 -7.60 7.02
CA GLU A 106 8.71 -8.16 7.33
C GLU A 106 7.91 -8.56 6.07
N PHE A 107 8.43 -8.31 4.86
CA PHE A 107 7.71 -8.57 3.61
C PHE A 107 7.55 -10.06 3.30
N GLU A 108 8.59 -10.86 3.50
CA GLU A 108 8.60 -12.28 3.09
C GLU A 108 7.47 -13.11 3.73
N PRO A 109 7.10 -12.95 5.01
CA PRO A 109 5.94 -13.60 5.59
C PRO A 109 4.63 -13.32 4.84
N PHE A 110 4.46 -12.12 4.24
CA PHE A 110 3.30 -11.77 3.43
C PHE A 110 3.35 -12.43 2.06
N TRP A 111 4.50 -12.34 1.39
CA TRP A 111 4.71 -12.92 0.08
C TRP A 111 4.49 -14.43 0.06
N ASN A 112 4.93 -15.12 1.09
CA ASN A 112 4.76 -16.57 1.25
C ASN A 112 3.29 -17.02 1.41
N GLN A 113 2.38 -16.11 1.74
CA GLN A 113 0.95 -16.38 1.84
C GLN A 113 0.16 -16.11 0.56
N ARG A 114 0.77 -15.48 -0.47
CA ARG A 114 0.08 -15.00 -1.67
C ARG A 114 -0.71 -16.06 -2.45
N GLY A 115 -0.25 -17.32 -2.44
CA GLY A 115 -0.94 -18.42 -3.12
C GLY A 115 -2.18 -18.94 -2.38
N ARG A 116 -2.29 -18.65 -1.07
CA ARG A 116 -3.38 -19.14 -0.21
C ARG A 116 -4.46 -18.11 0.03
N TYR A 117 -4.12 -16.83 -0.01
CA TYR A 117 -5.01 -15.73 0.31
C TYR A 117 -5.07 -14.72 -0.82
N ASP A 118 -6.21 -14.02 -0.92
CA ASP A 118 -6.40 -12.97 -1.92
C ASP A 118 -5.86 -11.62 -1.42
N ALA A 119 -5.83 -11.44 -0.08
CA ALA A 119 -5.16 -10.32 0.58
C ALA A 119 -4.48 -10.77 1.88
N VAL A 120 -3.30 -10.19 2.16
CA VAL A 120 -2.57 -10.35 3.43
C VAL A 120 -2.32 -8.96 4.00
N ILE A 121 -2.88 -8.68 5.18
CA ILE A 121 -2.90 -7.35 5.79
C ILE A 121 -2.15 -7.38 7.11
N GLY A 122 -1.20 -6.47 7.29
CA GLY A 122 -0.45 -6.31 8.53
C GLY A 122 -1.30 -5.64 9.61
N THR A 123 -1.25 -6.16 10.84
CA THR A 123 -1.86 -5.49 12.00
C THR A 123 -0.77 -5.07 12.97
N ARG A 124 -0.81 -3.82 13.42
CA ARG A 124 0.18 -3.31 14.37
C ARG A 124 -0.10 -3.86 15.79
N SER A 125 0.93 -4.40 16.44
CA SER A 125 0.79 -4.99 17.78
C SER A 125 0.77 -3.96 18.91
N VAL A 126 1.50 -2.85 18.74
CA VAL A 126 1.59 -1.75 19.70
C VAL A 126 1.72 -0.45 18.90
N ARG A 127 0.81 0.49 19.11
CA ARG A 127 0.97 1.86 18.62
C ARG A 127 1.53 2.71 19.77
N GLY A 128 2.68 3.32 19.55
CA GLY A 128 3.17 4.42 20.39
C GLY A 128 2.32 5.70 20.24
N ASP A 129 1.31 5.66 19.39
CA ASP A 129 0.43 6.78 19.05
C ASP A 129 -0.60 6.98 20.17
N GLY A 130 -0.71 8.21 20.64
CA GLY A 130 -1.47 8.60 21.84
C GLY A 130 -2.92 8.09 21.90
N LYS A 131 -3.48 8.09 23.10
CA LYS A 131 -4.83 7.55 23.45
C LYS A 131 -5.97 8.03 22.53
N SER A 132 -5.87 9.22 21.95
CA SER A 132 -6.87 9.79 21.03
C SER A 132 -6.98 9.04 19.70
N ARG A 133 -5.87 8.65 19.05
CA ARG A 133 -5.90 7.89 17.80
C ARG A 133 -6.45 6.48 17.98
N LYS A 134 -6.09 5.82 19.09
CA LYS A 134 -6.64 4.50 19.45
C LYS A 134 -8.16 4.57 19.67
N PHE A 135 -8.65 5.65 20.26
CA PHE A 135 -10.08 5.87 20.44
C PHE A 135 -10.81 5.99 19.08
N VAL A 136 -10.29 6.84 18.16
CA VAL A 136 -10.87 7.00 16.83
C VAL A 136 -10.89 5.67 16.07
N GLU A 137 -9.80 4.90 16.12
CA GLU A 137 -9.73 3.57 15.49
C GLU A 137 -10.78 2.59 16.06
N ASN A 138 -10.92 2.56 17.38
CA ASN A 138 -11.94 1.73 18.03
C ASN A 138 -13.35 2.14 17.60
N VAL A 139 -13.64 3.43 17.50
CA VAL A 139 -14.93 3.95 17.02
C VAL A 139 -15.17 3.53 15.56
N VAL A 140 -14.16 3.67 14.69
CA VAL A 140 -14.27 3.22 13.29
C VAL A 140 -14.52 1.72 13.21
N CYS A 141 -13.74 0.91 13.92
CA CYS A 141 -13.96 -0.55 13.95
C CYS A 141 -15.34 -0.93 14.51
N PHE A 142 -15.83 -0.21 15.51
CA PHE A 142 -17.19 -0.40 16.05
C PHE A 142 -18.26 -0.06 15.01
N LEU A 143 -18.14 1.08 14.32
CA LEU A 143 -19.08 1.48 13.26
C LEU A 143 -19.07 0.50 12.09
N LEU A 144 -17.90 0.02 11.67
CA LEU A 144 -17.78 -1.00 10.63
C LEU A 144 -18.48 -2.31 11.03
N ARG A 145 -18.36 -2.68 12.31
CA ARG A 145 -19.07 -3.85 12.85
C ARG A 145 -20.59 -3.66 12.85
N MET A 146 -21.07 -2.47 13.25
CA MET A 146 -22.51 -2.17 13.31
C MET A 146 -23.14 -2.08 11.91
N ILE A 147 -22.45 -1.40 10.96
CA ILE A 147 -23.02 -1.11 9.64
C ILE A 147 -22.84 -2.29 8.67
N PHE A 148 -21.66 -2.92 8.69
CA PHE A 148 -21.28 -3.96 7.71
C PHE A 148 -21.18 -5.36 8.32
N GLY A 149 -21.37 -5.53 9.62
CA GLY A 149 -21.18 -6.81 10.29
C GLY A 149 -19.72 -7.30 10.34
N VAL A 150 -18.74 -6.41 10.08
CA VAL A 150 -17.34 -6.74 9.85
C VAL A 150 -16.52 -6.57 11.12
N LYS A 151 -15.84 -7.63 11.57
CA LYS A 151 -14.89 -7.57 12.69
C LYS A 151 -13.47 -7.44 12.16
N VAL A 152 -12.90 -6.24 12.22
CA VAL A 152 -11.53 -5.93 11.77
C VAL A 152 -10.77 -5.32 12.94
N SER A 153 -9.50 -5.75 13.14
CA SER A 153 -8.65 -5.26 14.24
C SER A 153 -7.84 -4.01 13.87
N ASP A 154 -7.49 -3.84 12.60
CA ASP A 154 -6.79 -2.67 12.04
C ASP A 154 -7.21 -2.51 10.56
N ALA A 155 -8.30 -1.74 10.34
CA ALA A 155 -8.83 -1.56 8.99
C ALA A 155 -7.95 -0.66 8.12
N ASN A 156 -7.16 0.23 8.73
CA ASN A 156 -6.36 1.24 8.01
C ASN A 156 -4.88 0.87 7.88
N ALA A 157 -4.51 -0.39 8.12
CA ALA A 157 -3.11 -0.80 8.00
C ALA A 157 -2.57 -0.57 6.57
N PRO A 158 -1.47 0.18 6.40
CA PRO A 158 -0.90 0.45 5.07
C PRO A 158 -0.08 -0.72 4.53
N TYR A 159 0.40 -1.61 5.38
CA TYR A 159 1.24 -2.76 5.01
C TYR A 159 0.37 -3.92 4.55
N ARG A 160 0.15 -4.02 3.24
CA ARG A 160 -0.78 -4.99 2.67
C ARG A 160 -0.33 -5.53 1.32
N LEU A 161 -0.40 -6.85 1.17
CA LEU A 161 -0.22 -7.56 -0.10
C LEU A 161 -1.59 -8.01 -0.61
N MET A 162 -1.91 -7.72 -1.85
CA MET A 162 -3.21 -8.02 -2.45
C MET A 162 -3.02 -8.55 -3.87
N LYS A 163 -3.85 -9.49 -4.29
CA LYS A 163 -3.98 -9.82 -5.71
C LYS A 163 -4.54 -8.62 -6.46
N THR A 164 -3.99 -8.31 -7.60
CA THR A 164 -4.43 -7.17 -8.42
C THR A 164 -5.87 -7.32 -8.86
N ASP A 165 -6.30 -8.53 -9.23
CA ASP A 165 -7.70 -8.82 -9.59
C ASP A 165 -8.69 -8.51 -8.45
N LEU A 166 -8.28 -8.79 -7.19
CA LEU A 166 -9.09 -8.44 -6.03
C LEU A 166 -9.25 -6.92 -5.90
N VAL A 167 -8.16 -6.16 -6.08
CA VAL A 167 -8.21 -4.70 -6.05
C VAL A 167 -9.06 -4.17 -7.20
N ALA A 168 -8.88 -4.69 -8.41
CA ALA A 168 -9.65 -4.32 -9.60
C ALA A 168 -11.16 -4.53 -9.42
N LYS A 169 -11.56 -5.63 -8.77
CA LYS A 169 -12.97 -5.94 -8.45
C LYS A 169 -13.67 -4.86 -7.63
N TYR A 170 -12.94 -4.17 -6.76
CA TYR A 170 -13.55 -3.24 -5.80
C TYR A 170 -13.20 -1.77 -6.05
N ILE A 171 -12.13 -1.45 -6.76
CA ILE A 171 -11.65 -0.08 -6.93
C ILE A 171 -12.69 0.82 -7.61
N GLY A 172 -13.47 0.29 -8.54
CA GLY A 172 -14.53 1.02 -9.23
C GLY A 172 -15.73 1.40 -8.34
N LYS A 173 -15.80 0.88 -7.10
CA LYS A 173 -16.83 1.25 -6.12
C LYS A 173 -16.44 2.47 -5.29
N LEU A 174 -15.22 2.98 -5.44
CA LEU A 174 -14.71 4.13 -4.71
C LEU A 174 -14.55 5.32 -5.66
N PRO A 175 -14.97 6.53 -5.25
CA PRO A 175 -14.61 7.76 -5.95
C PRO A 175 -13.09 7.90 -6.07
N GLU A 176 -12.64 8.63 -7.08
CA GLU A 176 -11.18 8.82 -7.32
C GLU A 176 -10.49 9.60 -6.22
N ASP A 177 -11.22 10.52 -5.59
CA ASP A 177 -10.79 11.40 -4.50
C ASP A 177 -11.04 10.82 -3.10
N PHE A 178 -11.32 9.50 -3.00
CA PHE A 178 -11.68 8.88 -1.72
C PHE A 178 -10.48 8.82 -0.74
N ASN A 179 -10.65 9.42 0.44
CA ASN A 179 -9.54 9.69 1.36
C ASN A 179 -9.05 8.50 2.20
N ILE A 180 -9.89 7.47 2.42
CA ILE A 180 -9.59 6.34 3.32
C ILE A 180 -9.76 4.97 2.64
N PRO A 181 -9.12 4.74 1.48
CA PRO A 181 -9.33 3.53 0.68
C PRO A 181 -8.99 2.25 1.44
N ASN A 182 -7.97 2.28 2.30
CA ASN A 182 -7.54 1.11 3.06
C ASN A 182 -8.64 0.55 3.95
N ILE A 183 -9.41 1.41 4.61
CA ILE A 183 -10.54 1.00 5.44
C ILE A 183 -11.62 0.35 4.58
N MET A 184 -11.97 0.97 3.45
CA MET A 184 -13.02 0.46 2.59
C MET A 184 -12.64 -0.86 1.90
N PHE A 185 -11.41 -0.98 1.39
CA PHE A 185 -10.94 -2.25 0.84
C PHE A 185 -10.98 -3.37 1.88
N THR A 186 -10.46 -3.12 3.10
CA THR A 186 -10.52 -4.12 4.17
C THR A 186 -11.96 -4.50 4.49
N THR A 187 -12.87 -3.51 4.56
CA THR A 187 -14.29 -3.73 4.79
C THR A 187 -14.92 -4.57 3.69
N TYR A 188 -14.69 -4.23 2.42
CA TYR A 188 -15.21 -5.02 1.29
C TYR A 188 -14.69 -6.45 1.33
N PHE A 189 -13.38 -6.64 1.51
CA PHE A 189 -12.79 -7.98 1.52
C PHE A 189 -13.41 -8.87 2.60
N VAL A 190 -13.59 -8.36 3.82
CA VAL A 190 -14.17 -9.14 4.91
C VAL A 190 -15.67 -9.31 4.73
N HIS A 191 -16.41 -8.26 4.32
CA HIS A 191 -17.86 -8.31 4.10
C HIS A 191 -18.25 -9.33 3.01
N TYR A 192 -17.52 -9.33 1.90
CA TYR A 192 -17.75 -10.25 0.78
C TYR A 192 -17.04 -11.61 0.95
N LYS A 193 -16.49 -11.88 2.14
CA LYS A 193 -15.84 -13.15 2.51
C LYS A 193 -14.70 -13.57 1.58
N GLU A 194 -13.93 -12.60 1.09
CA GLU A 194 -12.69 -12.88 0.36
C GLU A 194 -11.67 -13.56 1.29
N LYS A 195 -10.71 -14.29 0.73
CA LYS A 195 -9.69 -15.00 1.51
C LYS A 195 -8.64 -14.02 2.06
N VAL A 196 -8.90 -13.43 3.21
CA VAL A 196 -8.02 -12.46 3.87
C VAL A 196 -7.26 -13.09 5.03
N LYS A 197 -5.96 -12.82 5.11
CA LYS A 197 -5.11 -13.15 6.26
C LYS A 197 -4.64 -11.88 6.94
N PHE A 198 -4.78 -11.83 8.26
CA PHE A 198 -4.17 -10.78 9.07
C PHE A 198 -2.89 -11.33 9.72
N ILE A 199 -1.78 -10.60 9.59
CA ILE A 199 -0.47 -10.93 10.19
C ILE A 199 -0.10 -9.82 11.16
N ARG A 200 0.24 -10.20 12.37
CA ARG A 200 0.72 -9.26 13.41
C ARG A 200 2.17 -8.87 13.10
N ARG A 201 2.42 -7.56 13.14
CA ARG A 201 3.73 -6.94 12.96
C ARG A 201 4.25 -6.42 14.29
#